data_6ec3bf02a0eb47c85387fed3d8e8c928
#
_entry.id   6ec3bf02a0eb47c85387fed3d8e8c928
#
_cell.length_a   1.000
_cell.length_b   1.000
_cell.length_c   1.000
_cell.angle_alpha   90.00
_cell.angle_beta   90.00
_cell.angle_gamma   90.00
#
_symmetry.space_group_name_H-M   'P 1'
#
loop_
_entity.id
_entity.type
_entity.pdbx_description
1 polymer ?
#
loop_
_entity_poly.entity_id
_entity_poly.type
_entity_poly.pdbx_seq_one_letter_code
_entity_poly.pdbx_strand_id
1 'polypeptide(L)'
;EGLEALFHSHKGEIAAVISQPYMHGNFADNRLPADGFWQKVRKLCTEQGALLIVDDVRAGFRLSLAGSDSYFGFEADLICFCKAIANGYNVSALCGKDFLKNTVSGISFTGSYWLSAVPFAAGIACLEKMKKLSLPDLLIAKGKRLTDGLTAAAQKHGYDLRASGVPSLFYLRIANDDNLLTHQRFISEMVRRGVYMTNHHNHFINYALSDADIDETVEIADEVLRLL
;
A
#
# COMPACT_ATOMS: atom_id res chain seq x y z
N GLU A 1 11.28 20.58 1.91
CA GLU A 1 11.70 21.50 3.02
C GLU A 1 12.27 20.73 4.21
N GLY A 2 11.53 19.83 4.90
CA GLY A 2 12.02 19.12 6.08
C GLY A 2 13.23 18.23 5.79
N LEU A 3 13.21 17.47 4.72
CA LEU A 3 14.34 16.61 4.34
C LEU A 3 15.56 17.43 3.92
N GLU A 4 15.38 18.54 3.22
CA GLU A 4 16.46 19.47 2.86
C GLU A 4 17.12 20.08 4.10
N ALA A 5 16.31 20.46 5.09
CA ALA A 5 16.83 20.99 6.37
C ALA A 5 17.65 19.93 7.12
N LEU A 6 17.21 18.66 7.11
CA LEU A 6 17.97 17.55 7.70
C LEU A 6 19.31 17.34 7.00
N PHE A 7 19.35 17.32 5.68
CA PHE A 7 20.61 17.19 4.94
C PHE A 7 21.55 18.38 5.16
N HIS A 8 20.99 19.58 5.36
CA HIS A 8 21.79 20.75 5.67
C HIS A 8 22.41 20.68 7.07
N SER A 9 21.62 20.29 8.08
CA SER A 9 22.08 20.19 9.47
C SER A 9 23.00 18.99 9.73
N HIS A 10 22.88 17.92 8.93
CA HIS A 10 23.67 16.69 9.05
C HIS A 10 24.45 16.40 7.76
N LYS A 11 25.17 17.42 7.28
CA LYS A 11 25.94 17.33 6.03
C LYS A 11 26.97 16.21 6.05
N GLY A 12 26.81 15.25 5.13
CA GLY A 12 27.70 14.10 4.99
C GLY A 12 27.50 12.98 6.02
N GLU A 13 26.52 13.09 6.92
CA GLU A 13 26.25 12.10 7.97
C GLU A 13 25.08 11.15 7.59
N ILE A 14 24.21 11.55 6.65
CA ILE A 14 23.04 10.76 6.27
C ILE A 14 23.42 9.78 5.17
N ALA A 15 23.46 8.50 5.50
CA ALA A 15 23.79 7.42 4.56
C ALA A 15 22.61 7.06 3.64
N ALA A 16 21.38 7.17 4.12
CA ALA A 16 20.19 6.77 3.36
C ALA A 16 18.93 7.48 3.86
N VAL A 17 17.96 7.61 2.97
CA VAL A 17 16.57 7.97 3.26
C VAL A 17 15.70 6.76 2.98
N ILE A 18 14.95 6.29 3.98
CA ILE A 18 13.96 5.21 3.82
C ILE A 18 12.55 5.76 4.04
N SER A 19 11.64 5.44 3.14
CA SER A 19 10.25 5.84 3.26
C SER A 19 9.30 4.88 2.55
N GLN A 20 8.06 4.85 3.00
CA GLN A 20 6.94 4.27 2.26
C GLN A 20 6.65 5.11 1.01
N PRO A 21 6.08 4.50 -0.07
CA PRO A 21 5.85 5.22 -1.33
C PRO A 21 4.82 6.34 -1.22
N TYR A 22 3.88 6.23 -0.29
CA TYR A 22 2.95 7.28 0.10
C TYR A 22 2.50 7.07 1.55
N MET A 23 1.89 8.08 2.14
CA MET A 23 1.40 7.98 3.52
C MET A 23 0.14 7.12 3.59
N HIS A 24 0.28 5.91 4.09
CA HIS A 24 -0.81 4.96 4.34
C HIS A 24 -0.74 4.46 5.80
N GLY A 25 -1.01 5.39 6.72
CA GLY A 25 -0.99 5.13 8.16
C GLY A 25 -2.24 4.37 8.67
N ASN A 26 -2.36 4.32 9.99
CA ASN A 26 -3.56 3.85 10.68
C ASN A 26 -4.30 5.07 11.26
N PHE A 27 -5.62 4.98 11.37
CA PHE A 27 -6.50 6.04 11.91
C PHE A 27 -6.43 7.39 11.17
N ALA A 28 -5.92 7.42 9.97
CA ALA A 28 -5.77 8.64 9.18
C ALA A 28 -5.96 8.37 7.69
N ASP A 29 -6.45 9.38 6.99
CA ASP A 29 -6.56 9.33 5.54
C ASP A 29 -5.19 9.09 4.89
N ASN A 30 -5.16 8.23 3.89
CA ASN A 30 -3.98 8.05 3.06
C ASN A 30 -3.70 9.34 2.28
N ARG A 31 -2.43 9.70 2.16
CA ARG A 31 -2.01 10.87 1.38
C ARG A 31 -1.02 10.46 0.30
N LEU A 32 -1.41 10.69 -0.94
CA LEU A 32 -0.51 10.51 -2.08
C LEU A 32 0.55 11.60 -2.09
N PRO A 33 1.75 11.32 -2.61
CA PRO A 33 2.76 12.36 -2.78
C PRO A 33 2.26 13.42 -3.76
N ALA A 34 2.62 14.67 -3.50
CA ALA A 34 2.39 15.76 -4.45
C ALA A 34 3.21 15.54 -5.73
N ASP A 35 2.76 16.12 -6.83
CA ASP A 35 3.46 16.03 -8.11
C ASP A 35 4.92 16.46 -8.00
N GLY A 36 5.80 15.65 -8.53
CA GLY A 36 7.24 15.88 -8.49
C GLY A 36 7.91 15.67 -7.12
N PHE A 37 7.18 15.22 -6.08
CA PHE A 37 7.74 14.97 -4.75
C PHE A 37 8.90 13.97 -4.81
N TRP A 38 8.68 12.80 -5.38
CA TRP A 38 9.68 11.74 -5.42
C TRP A 38 10.87 12.07 -6.32
N GLN A 39 10.65 12.79 -7.40
CA GLN A 39 11.71 13.27 -8.30
C GLN A 39 12.65 14.25 -7.54
N LYS A 40 12.07 15.11 -6.68
CA LYS A 40 12.85 16.01 -5.83
C LYS A 40 13.61 15.25 -4.73
N VAL A 41 12.98 14.27 -4.09
CA VAL A 41 13.62 13.41 -3.09
C VAL A 41 14.78 12.63 -3.72
N ARG A 42 14.57 12.01 -4.87
CA ARG A 42 15.61 11.29 -5.62
C ARG A 42 16.80 12.18 -5.97
N LYS A 43 16.51 13.37 -6.50
CA LYS A 43 17.53 14.36 -6.84
C LYS A 43 18.35 14.74 -5.61
N LEU A 44 17.68 15.08 -4.52
CA LEU A 44 18.32 15.48 -3.27
C LEU A 44 19.23 14.36 -2.71
N CYS A 45 18.74 13.11 -2.65
CA CYS A 45 19.55 11.99 -2.21
C CYS A 45 20.80 11.81 -3.09
N THR A 46 20.67 11.94 -4.42
CA THR A 46 21.79 11.84 -5.36
C THR A 46 22.82 12.94 -5.10
N GLU A 47 22.40 14.19 -4.95
CA GLU A 47 23.26 15.35 -4.69
C GLU A 47 24.01 15.26 -3.36
N GLN A 48 23.40 14.61 -2.36
CA GLN A 48 23.98 14.44 -1.02
C GLN A 48 24.73 13.11 -0.83
N GLY A 49 24.79 12.26 -1.86
CA GLY A 49 25.46 10.95 -1.80
C GLY A 49 24.76 9.93 -0.90
N ALA A 50 23.46 10.14 -0.61
CA ALA A 50 22.65 9.25 0.20
C ALA A 50 21.85 8.28 -0.67
N LEU A 51 21.61 7.05 -0.18
CA LEU A 51 20.75 6.08 -0.82
C LEU A 51 19.27 6.46 -0.64
N LEU A 52 18.44 6.17 -1.64
CA LEU A 52 16.99 6.20 -1.52
C LEU A 52 16.44 4.78 -1.43
N ILE A 53 15.81 4.47 -0.31
CA ILE A 53 15.23 3.16 -0.01
C ILE A 53 13.70 3.29 0.03
N VAL A 54 13.01 2.43 -0.71
CA VAL A 54 11.54 2.36 -0.65
C VAL A 54 11.10 1.15 0.18
N ASP A 55 10.38 1.42 1.27
CA ASP A 55 9.64 0.39 1.99
C ASP A 55 8.34 0.08 1.25
N ASP A 56 8.42 -0.86 0.32
CA ASP A 56 7.30 -1.31 -0.50
C ASP A 56 6.63 -2.60 0.04
N VAL A 57 6.88 -2.90 1.30
CA VAL A 57 6.35 -4.08 1.99
C VAL A 57 4.82 -4.13 1.96
N ARG A 58 4.14 -2.99 1.98
CA ARG A 58 2.68 -2.90 1.96
C ARG A 58 2.11 -2.63 0.57
N ALA A 59 2.70 -1.71 -0.19
CA ALA A 59 2.17 -1.28 -1.48
C ALA A 59 2.70 -2.10 -2.66
N GLY A 60 3.83 -2.79 -2.50
CA GLY A 60 4.45 -3.59 -3.54
C GLY A 60 3.51 -4.61 -4.19
N PHE A 61 3.59 -4.70 -5.51
CA PHE A 61 2.75 -5.51 -6.39
C PHE A 61 1.26 -5.13 -6.41
N ARG A 62 0.86 -4.06 -5.73
CA ARG A 62 -0.52 -3.53 -5.74
C ARG A 62 -0.68 -2.32 -6.64
N LEU A 63 0.41 -1.58 -6.87
CA LEU A 63 0.46 -0.38 -7.71
C LEU A 63 1.13 -0.69 -9.06
N SER A 64 2.24 -1.41 -9.01
CA SER A 64 3.03 -1.83 -10.18
C SER A 64 3.74 -3.14 -9.87
N LEU A 65 3.96 -3.97 -10.89
CA LEU A 65 4.78 -5.20 -10.75
C LEU A 65 6.28 -4.88 -10.61
N ALA A 66 6.71 -3.71 -11.07
CA ALA A 66 8.09 -3.25 -10.98
C ALA A 66 8.43 -2.55 -9.64
N GLY A 67 7.42 -2.32 -8.79
CA GLY A 67 7.56 -1.57 -7.55
C GLY A 67 6.83 -0.23 -7.58
N SER A 68 6.59 0.33 -6.40
CA SER A 68 5.87 1.60 -6.27
C SER A 68 6.70 2.79 -6.75
N ASP A 69 8.01 2.70 -6.79
CA ASP A 69 8.88 3.71 -7.39
C ASP A 69 8.60 3.86 -8.89
N SER A 70 8.42 2.75 -9.61
CA SER A 70 7.98 2.76 -11.00
C SER A 70 6.60 3.41 -11.17
N TYR A 71 5.65 3.14 -10.26
CA TYR A 71 4.32 3.75 -10.29
C TYR A 71 4.36 5.26 -10.13
N PHE A 72 5.22 5.79 -9.25
CA PHE A 72 5.37 7.22 -9.00
C PHE A 72 6.45 7.90 -9.88
N GLY A 73 7.05 7.18 -10.83
CA GLY A 73 7.96 7.73 -11.82
C GLY A 73 9.31 8.18 -11.26
N PHE A 74 9.91 7.40 -10.36
CA PHE A 74 11.27 7.60 -9.87
C PHE A 74 12.00 6.26 -9.75
N GLU A 75 13.28 6.27 -9.41
CA GLU A 75 14.07 5.07 -9.16
C GLU A 75 14.63 5.07 -7.74
N ALA A 76 14.30 4.04 -6.97
CA ALA A 76 14.95 3.75 -5.70
C ALA A 76 16.34 3.11 -5.91
N ASP A 77 17.24 3.25 -4.95
CA ASP A 77 18.50 2.50 -4.91
C ASP A 77 18.28 1.10 -4.31
N LEU A 78 17.39 1.01 -3.32
CA LEU A 78 16.92 -0.22 -2.70
C LEU A 78 15.40 -0.20 -2.55
N ILE A 79 14.77 -1.36 -2.71
CA ILE A 79 13.33 -1.53 -2.50
C ILE A 79 13.06 -2.82 -1.72
N CYS A 80 12.22 -2.72 -0.69
CA CYS A 80 11.88 -3.83 0.20
C CYS A 80 10.51 -4.39 -0.15
N PHE A 81 10.42 -5.66 -0.49
CA PHE A 81 9.17 -6.37 -0.76
C PHE A 81 8.87 -7.44 0.31
N CYS A 82 7.58 -7.63 0.60
CA CYS A 82 7.09 -8.70 1.45
C CYS A 82 5.59 -8.94 1.12
N LYS A 83 4.82 -9.47 2.06
CA LYS A 83 3.35 -9.62 2.01
C LYS A 83 2.84 -10.20 0.67
N ALA A 84 2.49 -9.34 -0.28
CA ALA A 84 1.93 -9.74 -1.56
C ALA A 84 2.88 -10.59 -2.42
N ILE A 85 4.19 -10.53 -2.19
CA ILE A 85 5.19 -11.29 -2.98
C ILE A 85 4.90 -12.79 -2.98
N ALA A 86 4.42 -13.34 -1.85
CA ALA A 86 4.10 -14.77 -1.72
C ALA A 86 2.73 -15.04 -1.10
N ASN A 87 1.89 -13.99 -0.97
CA ASN A 87 0.47 -14.07 -0.62
C ASN A 87 0.16 -14.97 0.58
N GLY A 88 0.87 -14.75 1.71
CA GLY A 88 0.67 -15.48 2.97
C GLY A 88 1.82 -16.41 3.36
N TYR A 89 2.72 -16.73 2.47
CA TYR A 89 3.96 -17.43 2.82
C TYR A 89 5.07 -16.47 3.25
N ASN A 90 5.91 -16.92 4.18
CA ASN A 90 6.95 -16.09 4.80
C ASN A 90 8.17 -15.92 3.89
N VAL A 91 8.11 -14.92 3.01
CA VAL A 91 9.25 -14.49 2.19
C VAL A 91 9.26 -12.97 2.08
N SER A 92 10.45 -12.43 2.04
CA SER A 92 10.71 -11.02 1.72
C SER A 92 11.89 -10.93 0.76
N ALA A 93 11.98 -9.82 0.05
CA ALA A 93 13.07 -9.56 -0.86
C ALA A 93 13.56 -8.11 -0.68
N LEU A 94 14.87 -7.95 -0.63
CA LEU A 94 15.54 -6.68 -0.80
C LEU A 94 16.13 -6.64 -2.20
N CYS A 95 15.57 -5.81 -3.06
CA CYS A 95 16.05 -5.58 -4.42
C CYS A 95 16.80 -4.26 -4.48
N GLY A 96 17.81 -4.16 -5.35
CA GLY A 96 18.60 -2.95 -5.44
C GLY A 96 19.39 -2.82 -6.72
N LYS A 97 19.96 -1.65 -6.91
CA LYS A 97 20.84 -1.33 -8.05
C LYS A 97 22.13 -2.14 -8.00
N ASP A 98 22.67 -2.43 -9.15
CA ASP A 98 23.81 -3.34 -9.33
C ASP A 98 25.08 -2.87 -8.58
N PHE A 99 25.28 -1.56 -8.42
CA PHE A 99 26.43 -1.02 -7.69
C PHE A 99 26.45 -1.38 -6.20
N LEU A 100 25.32 -1.80 -5.61
CA LEU A 100 25.20 -2.23 -4.21
C LEU A 100 25.43 -3.73 -4.00
N LYS A 101 25.47 -4.52 -5.08
CA LYS A 101 25.52 -5.98 -5.05
C LYS A 101 26.64 -6.53 -4.17
N ASN A 102 27.86 -6.03 -4.35
CA ASN A 102 29.01 -6.52 -3.59
C ASN A 102 28.96 -6.13 -2.11
N THR A 103 28.40 -4.97 -1.79
CA THR A 103 28.22 -4.51 -0.41
C THR A 103 27.22 -5.41 0.33
N VAL A 104 26.09 -5.70 -0.30
CA VAL A 104 25.03 -6.56 0.27
C VAL A 104 25.54 -7.98 0.49
N SER A 105 26.30 -8.54 -0.44
CA SER A 105 26.88 -9.89 -0.29
C SER A 105 27.95 -10.00 0.80
N GLY A 106 28.52 -8.87 1.22
CA GLY A 106 29.47 -8.79 2.33
C GLY A 106 28.84 -8.76 3.73
N ILE A 107 27.51 -8.56 3.82
CA ILE A 107 26.79 -8.53 5.08
C ILE A 107 26.50 -9.95 5.56
N SER A 108 26.89 -10.27 6.81
CA SER A 108 26.48 -11.52 7.43
C SER A 108 25.00 -11.46 7.79
N PHE A 109 24.19 -12.28 7.11
CA PHE A 109 22.77 -12.34 7.29
C PHE A 109 22.33 -13.81 7.39
N THR A 110 21.63 -14.18 8.45
CA THR A 110 21.22 -15.56 8.71
C THR A 110 19.88 -15.65 9.42
N GLY A 111 19.22 -16.79 9.30
CA GLY A 111 17.96 -17.12 9.98
C GLY A 111 17.61 -18.59 9.76
N SER A 112 17.01 -19.23 10.77
CA SER A 112 16.75 -20.69 10.75
C SER A 112 15.91 -21.15 9.57
N TYR A 113 15.03 -20.31 9.05
CA TYR A 113 14.04 -20.67 8.01
C TYR A 113 14.19 -19.89 6.70
N TRP A 114 15.18 -19.03 6.57
CA TRP A 114 15.29 -18.09 5.45
C TRP A 114 15.57 -18.74 4.08
N LEU A 115 16.08 -19.99 4.06
CA LEU A 115 16.28 -20.76 2.84
C LEU A 115 15.20 -21.85 2.65
N SER A 116 14.04 -21.73 3.30
CA SER A 116 12.92 -22.65 3.10
C SER A 116 12.39 -22.57 1.68
N ALA A 117 12.35 -23.71 0.97
CA ALA A 117 11.97 -23.75 -0.45
C ALA A 117 10.49 -23.45 -0.69
N VAL A 118 9.60 -23.78 0.26
CA VAL A 118 8.15 -23.62 0.10
C VAL A 118 7.72 -22.17 -0.11
N PRO A 119 8.16 -21.19 0.72
CA PRO A 119 7.85 -19.78 0.47
C PRO A 119 8.39 -19.26 -0.86
N PHE A 120 9.56 -19.69 -1.29
CA PHE A 120 10.11 -19.30 -2.60
C PHE A 120 9.29 -19.84 -3.76
N ALA A 121 8.87 -21.12 -3.71
CA ALA A 121 8.00 -21.69 -4.71
C ALA A 121 6.64 -20.96 -4.77
N ALA A 122 6.07 -20.61 -3.61
CA ALA A 122 4.84 -19.82 -3.53
C ALA A 122 5.05 -18.40 -4.13
N GLY A 123 6.19 -17.78 -3.85
CA GLY A 123 6.56 -16.46 -4.41
C GLY A 123 6.66 -16.51 -5.94
N ILE A 124 7.33 -17.50 -6.50
CA ILE A 124 7.44 -17.68 -7.95
C ILE A 124 6.04 -17.83 -8.57
N ALA A 125 5.22 -18.75 -8.07
CA ALA A 125 3.87 -18.98 -8.58
C ALA A 125 2.98 -17.71 -8.46
N CYS A 126 3.13 -16.96 -7.38
CA CYS A 126 2.41 -15.72 -7.16
C CYS A 126 2.82 -14.64 -8.19
N LEU A 127 4.12 -14.41 -8.38
CA LEU A 127 4.64 -13.42 -9.33
C LEU A 127 4.29 -13.76 -10.79
N GLU A 128 4.38 -15.03 -11.17
CA GLU A 128 3.96 -15.48 -12.51
C GLU A 128 2.46 -15.22 -12.75
N LYS A 129 1.63 -15.53 -11.75
CA LYS A 129 0.18 -15.28 -11.84
C LYS A 129 -0.11 -13.78 -11.90
N MET A 130 0.55 -12.96 -11.10
CA MET A 130 0.41 -11.50 -11.13
C MET A 130 0.75 -10.92 -12.50
N LYS A 131 1.86 -11.36 -13.09
CA LYS A 131 2.29 -10.96 -14.43
C LYS A 131 1.27 -11.36 -15.50
N LYS A 132 0.81 -12.62 -15.47
CA LYS A 132 -0.18 -13.14 -16.43
C LYS A 132 -1.50 -12.36 -16.41
N LEU A 133 -1.90 -11.86 -15.25
CA LEU A 133 -3.18 -11.18 -15.05
C LEU A 133 -3.09 -9.65 -15.18
N SER A 134 -1.90 -9.06 -15.35
CA SER A 134 -1.70 -7.62 -15.18
C SER A 134 -2.34 -7.13 -13.86
N LEU A 135 -2.03 -7.86 -12.78
CA LEU A 135 -2.79 -7.80 -11.54
C LEU A 135 -2.96 -6.39 -10.94
N PRO A 136 -1.95 -5.49 -10.93
CA PRO A 136 -2.13 -4.15 -10.38
C PRO A 136 -3.29 -3.38 -11.00
N ASP A 137 -3.40 -3.37 -12.33
CA ASP A 137 -4.47 -2.66 -13.04
C ASP A 137 -5.84 -3.23 -12.68
N LEU A 138 -5.95 -4.55 -12.59
CA LEU A 138 -7.18 -5.24 -12.20
C LEU A 138 -7.57 -4.92 -10.75
N LEU A 139 -6.62 -4.88 -9.82
CA LEU A 139 -6.89 -4.52 -8.42
C LEU A 139 -7.32 -3.05 -8.29
N ILE A 140 -6.71 -2.14 -9.04
CA ILE A 140 -7.08 -0.73 -9.07
C ILE A 140 -8.52 -0.58 -9.61
N ALA A 141 -8.85 -1.26 -10.70
CA ALA A 141 -10.19 -1.20 -11.30
C ALA A 141 -11.27 -1.74 -10.33
N LYS A 142 -11.04 -2.90 -9.72
CA LYS A 142 -11.94 -3.47 -8.70
C LYS A 142 -12.07 -2.56 -7.48
N GLY A 143 -10.95 -2.03 -7.00
CA GLY A 143 -10.93 -1.11 -5.86
C GLY A 143 -11.71 0.17 -6.15
N LYS A 144 -11.55 0.73 -7.35
CA LYS A 144 -12.33 1.90 -7.78
C LYS A 144 -13.83 1.60 -7.80
N ARG A 145 -14.26 0.47 -8.38
CA ARG A 145 -15.66 0.06 -8.37
C ARG A 145 -16.23 -0.02 -6.96
N LEU A 146 -15.51 -0.65 -6.03
CA LEU A 146 -15.92 -0.76 -4.64
C LEU A 146 -16.00 0.60 -3.95
N THR A 147 -14.96 1.41 -4.04
CA THR A 147 -14.91 2.72 -3.36
C THR A 147 -15.95 3.69 -3.91
N ASP A 148 -16.16 3.71 -5.23
CA ASP A 148 -17.20 4.53 -5.86
C ASP A 148 -18.62 4.10 -5.40
N GLY A 149 -18.86 2.79 -5.34
CA GLY A 149 -20.12 2.24 -4.86
C GLY A 149 -20.41 2.57 -3.40
N LEU A 150 -19.42 2.37 -2.52
CA LEU A 150 -19.54 2.71 -1.09
C LEU A 150 -19.77 4.21 -0.87
N THR A 151 -19.05 5.05 -1.60
CA THR A 151 -19.21 6.52 -1.53
C THR A 151 -20.59 6.96 -2.00
N ALA A 152 -21.07 6.40 -3.12
CA ALA A 152 -22.40 6.70 -3.65
C ALA A 152 -23.52 6.26 -2.68
N ALA A 153 -23.40 5.05 -2.10
CA ALA A 153 -24.33 4.57 -1.09
C ALA A 153 -24.36 5.49 0.14
N ALA A 154 -23.20 5.95 0.60
CA ALA A 154 -23.14 6.88 1.73
C ALA A 154 -23.78 8.24 1.43
N GLN A 155 -23.51 8.81 0.27
CA GLN A 155 -24.11 10.09 -0.17
C GLN A 155 -25.63 10.03 -0.22
N LYS A 156 -26.21 8.91 -0.67
CA LYS A 156 -27.66 8.68 -0.72
C LYS A 156 -28.31 8.81 0.67
N HIS A 157 -27.59 8.50 1.75
CA HIS A 157 -28.05 8.57 3.14
C HIS A 157 -27.49 9.77 3.92
N GLY A 158 -26.86 10.73 3.23
CA GLY A 158 -26.37 11.97 3.84
C GLY A 158 -25.02 11.86 4.56
N TYR A 159 -24.29 10.75 4.39
CA TYR A 159 -22.95 10.58 4.95
C TYR A 159 -21.86 10.92 3.93
N ASP A 160 -20.81 11.58 4.41
CA ASP A 160 -19.58 11.83 3.63
C ASP A 160 -18.55 10.73 3.92
N LEU A 161 -18.73 9.57 3.28
CA LEU A 161 -17.78 8.45 3.36
C LEU A 161 -16.69 8.65 2.33
N ARG A 162 -15.46 8.77 2.78
CA ARG A 162 -14.29 9.04 1.94
C ARG A 162 -13.38 7.82 1.87
N ALA A 163 -13.01 7.43 0.65
CA ALA A 163 -11.93 6.51 0.37
C ALA A 163 -10.69 7.30 -0.06
N SER A 164 -9.58 7.12 0.61
CA SER A 164 -8.33 7.83 0.35
C SER A 164 -7.19 6.90 -0.02
N GLY A 165 -6.22 7.38 -0.79
CA GLY A 165 -5.09 6.61 -1.31
C GLY A 165 -5.34 6.01 -2.69
N VAL A 166 -4.61 4.95 -3.03
CA VAL A 166 -4.79 4.21 -4.29
C VAL A 166 -5.93 3.19 -4.11
N PRO A 167 -6.84 3.02 -5.08
CA PRO A 167 -8.00 2.14 -4.93
C PRO A 167 -7.69 0.69 -4.57
N SER A 168 -6.54 0.15 -4.96
CA SER A 168 -6.09 -1.19 -4.58
C SER A 168 -5.64 -1.29 -3.11
N LEU A 169 -5.37 -0.15 -2.46
CA LEU A 169 -4.92 0.00 -1.08
C LEU A 169 -5.45 1.33 -0.54
N PHE A 170 -6.68 1.34 -0.04
CA PHE A 170 -7.36 2.55 0.40
C PHE A 170 -7.63 2.55 1.90
N TYR A 171 -7.84 3.72 2.46
CA TYR A 171 -8.41 3.91 3.78
C TYR A 171 -9.81 4.49 3.64
N LEU A 172 -10.74 4.00 4.45
CA LEU A 172 -12.14 4.39 4.42
C LEU A 172 -12.49 5.10 5.73
N ARG A 173 -13.18 6.24 5.65
CA ARG A 173 -13.59 7.00 6.83
C ARG A 173 -14.83 7.84 6.53
N ILE A 174 -15.76 7.88 7.49
CA ILE A 174 -16.83 8.88 7.50
C ILE A 174 -16.21 10.21 7.97
N ALA A 175 -16.34 11.27 7.16
CA ALA A 175 -15.89 12.61 7.50
C ALA A 175 -16.78 13.25 8.56
N ASN A 176 -16.26 14.26 9.26
CA ASN A 176 -16.96 14.97 10.35
C ASN A 176 -17.38 14.05 11.51
N ASP A 177 -16.62 12.99 11.73
CA ASP A 177 -16.78 12.02 12.82
C ASP A 177 -15.47 11.98 13.62
N ASP A 178 -15.19 13.04 14.39
CA ASP A 178 -13.91 13.30 15.05
C ASP A 178 -13.51 12.21 16.05
N ASN A 179 -14.48 11.55 16.65
CA ASN A 179 -14.29 10.46 17.60
C ASN A 179 -14.39 9.08 16.98
N LEU A 180 -14.64 8.99 15.65
CA LEU A 180 -14.79 7.76 14.86
C LEU A 180 -15.92 6.83 15.34
N LEU A 181 -16.88 7.28 16.13
CA LEU A 181 -17.94 6.43 16.66
C LEU A 181 -18.94 6.02 15.59
N THR A 182 -19.34 6.93 14.73
CA THR A 182 -20.25 6.64 13.59
C THR A 182 -19.56 5.68 12.63
N HIS A 183 -18.31 5.96 12.29
CA HIS A 183 -17.50 5.08 11.45
C HIS A 183 -17.34 3.68 12.06
N GLN A 184 -17.04 3.60 13.37
CA GLN A 184 -16.92 2.31 14.04
C GLN A 184 -18.25 1.55 14.06
N ARG A 185 -19.39 2.23 14.23
CA ARG A 185 -20.71 1.62 14.15
C ARG A 185 -20.98 1.08 12.75
N PHE A 186 -20.66 1.86 11.71
CA PHE A 186 -20.75 1.43 10.32
C PHE A 186 -19.96 0.13 10.09
N ILE A 187 -18.67 0.14 10.43
CA ILE A 187 -17.80 -1.06 10.27
C ILE A 187 -18.34 -2.26 11.06
N SER A 188 -18.79 -2.06 12.29
CA SER A 188 -19.34 -3.14 13.12
C SER A 188 -20.60 -3.76 12.50
N GLU A 189 -21.48 -2.95 11.93
CA GLU A 189 -22.67 -3.44 11.24
C GLU A 189 -22.35 -4.14 9.91
N MET A 190 -21.35 -3.68 9.16
CA MET A 190 -20.83 -4.38 7.98
C MET A 190 -20.32 -5.78 8.36
N VAL A 191 -19.50 -5.87 9.41
CA VAL A 191 -18.96 -7.15 9.90
C VAL A 191 -20.06 -8.11 10.34
N ARG A 192 -21.09 -7.64 11.04
CA ARG A 192 -22.25 -8.45 11.44
C ARG A 192 -23.03 -9.05 10.27
N ARG A 193 -22.96 -8.38 9.10
CA ARG A 193 -23.59 -8.83 7.86
C ARG A 193 -22.66 -9.61 6.93
N GLY A 194 -21.47 -10.01 7.42
CA GLY A 194 -20.54 -10.85 6.70
C GLY A 194 -19.46 -10.13 5.90
N VAL A 195 -19.44 -8.80 5.90
CA VAL A 195 -18.40 -8.01 5.22
C VAL A 195 -17.28 -7.66 6.21
N TYR A 196 -16.17 -8.38 6.14
CA TYR A 196 -15.04 -8.13 7.04
C TYR A 196 -14.29 -6.84 6.64
N MET A 197 -14.34 -5.85 7.51
CA MET A 197 -13.68 -4.56 7.39
C MET A 197 -13.06 -4.14 8.72
N THR A 198 -12.13 -3.19 8.68
CA THR A 198 -11.50 -2.62 9.87
C THR A 198 -11.69 -1.11 9.92
N ASN A 199 -11.82 -0.56 11.12
CA ASN A 199 -12.02 0.89 11.31
C ASN A 199 -10.72 1.70 11.38
N HIS A 200 -9.57 1.04 11.57
CA HIS A 200 -8.31 1.72 11.88
C HIS A 200 -7.18 1.41 10.91
N HIS A 201 -7.40 0.51 9.97
CA HIS A 201 -6.37 0.06 9.04
C HIS A 201 -6.82 0.20 7.59
N ASN A 202 -5.86 0.23 6.68
CA ASN A 202 -6.12 0.23 5.24
C ASN A 202 -6.83 -1.05 4.81
N HIS A 203 -7.63 -0.93 3.76
CA HIS A 203 -8.28 -2.04 3.07
C HIS A 203 -7.48 -2.41 1.82
N PHE A 204 -7.50 -3.70 1.49
CA PHE A 204 -6.71 -4.27 0.39
C PHE A 204 -7.62 -5.05 -0.54
N ILE A 205 -7.61 -4.69 -1.80
CA ILE A 205 -8.28 -5.47 -2.82
C ILE A 205 -7.45 -6.71 -3.14
N ASN A 206 -8.11 -7.83 -3.32
CA ASN A 206 -7.49 -9.08 -3.72
C ASN A 206 -8.16 -9.66 -4.98
N TYR A 207 -7.46 -10.59 -5.62
CA TYR A 207 -7.93 -11.20 -6.88
C TYR A 207 -9.17 -12.07 -6.71
N ALA A 208 -9.33 -12.72 -5.55
CA ALA A 208 -10.46 -13.61 -5.27
C ALA A 208 -11.80 -12.86 -5.13
N LEU A 209 -11.76 -11.56 -4.81
CA LEU A 209 -12.95 -10.73 -4.74
C LEU A 209 -13.61 -10.65 -6.13
N SER A 210 -14.78 -11.24 -6.28
CA SER A 210 -15.56 -11.20 -7.54
C SER A 210 -16.30 -9.87 -7.69
N ASP A 211 -16.83 -9.61 -8.88
CA ASP A 211 -17.69 -8.44 -9.08
C ASP A 211 -19.00 -8.55 -8.30
N ALA A 212 -19.52 -9.77 -8.13
CA ALA A 212 -20.69 -10.03 -7.31
C ALA A 212 -20.43 -9.74 -5.82
N ASP A 213 -19.27 -10.11 -5.29
CA ASP A 213 -18.88 -9.77 -3.91
C ASP A 213 -18.79 -8.25 -3.69
N ILE A 214 -18.33 -7.52 -4.72
CA ILE A 214 -18.28 -6.05 -4.67
C ILE A 214 -19.70 -5.47 -4.64
N ASP A 215 -20.59 -5.94 -5.51
CA ASP A 215 -21.97 -5.48 -5.58
C ASP A 215 -22.72 -5.78 -4.28
N GLU A 216 -22.61 -7.01 -3.77
CA GLU A 216 -23.19 -7.40 -2.48
C GLU A 216 -22.63 -6.54 -1.32
N THR A 217 -21.33 -6.25 -1.33
CA THR A 217 -20.71 -5.36 -0.33
C THR A 217 -21.33 -3.96 -0.37
N VAL A 218 -21.58 -3.41 -1.54
CA VAL A 218 -22.18 -2.09 -1.72
C VAL A 218 -23.67 -2.10 -1.31
N GLU A 219 -24.43 -3.15 -1.62
CA GLU A 219 -25.81 -3.33 -1.19
C GLU A 219 -25.92 -3.40 0.32
N ILE A 220 -25.08 -4.19 0.97
CA ILE A 220 -25.01 -4.27 2.44
C ILE A 220 -24.66 -2.91 3.05
N ALA A 221 -23.73 -2.17 2.44
CA ALA A 221 -23.37 -0.84 2.91
C ALA A 221 -24.55 0.16 2.80
N ASP A 222 -25.31 0.12 1.71
CA ASP A 222 -26.51 0.95 1.53
C ASP A 222 -27.56 0.67 2.63
N GLU A 223 -27.79 -0.60 2.96
CA GLU A 223 -28.69 -0.99 4.05
C GLU A 223 -28.19 -0.51 5.42
N VAL A 224 -26.90 -0.70 5.70
CA VAL A 224 -26.30 -0.28 6.96
C VAL A 224 -26.38 1.23 7.14
N LEU A 225 -25.99 2.01 6.12
CA LEU A 225 -25.98 3.47 6.16
C LEU A 225 -27.38 4.05 6.36
N ARG A 226 -28.40 3.38 5.85
CA ARG A 226 -29.82 3.75 6.10
C ARG A 226 -30.23 3.63 7.58
N LEU A 227 -29.56 2.76 8.35
CA LEU A 227 -29.89 2.43 9.74
C LEU A 227 -29.00 3.13 10.78
N LEU A 228 -27.96 3.85 10.34
CA LEU A 228 -27.05 4.59 11.22
C LEU A 228 -27.71 5.86 11.76
#